data_64bf711a60f8401509aca88e731d1ebe
#
_entry.id   64bf711a60f8401509aca88e731d1ebe
#
_cell.length_a   1.000
_cell.length_b   1.000
_cell.length_c   1.000
_cell.angle_alpha   90.00
_cell.angle_beta   90.00
_cell.angle_gamma   90.00
#
_symmetry.space_group_name_H-M   'P 1'
#
loop_
_entity.id
_entity.type
_entity.pdbx_description
1 polymer ?
#
loop_
_entity_poly.entity_id
_entity_poly.type
_entity_poly.pdbx_seq_one_letter_code
_entity_poly.pdbx_strand_id
1 'polypeptide(L)'
;MTSRRHLLRAARVLAATCILPAPARAWEACAPRFVPGRGPVPACDVGIDLNRLAAAEDPQYASQWCWAASVSNIFDLHGFDLPQEAIVRSVYGTTVDLPARDTATISRLLSRDWVDARGRRFRSRIEGLYDATAGIARLDNARIVAALRAGLPMLVCNRSHAMVLTAASYVADGPVPTILNLGFFDPWPGRGLRGPDRSTEIVAAERGGELTYLALPSVMRAH
;
A
#
# COMPACT_ATOMS: atom_id res chain seq x y z
N MET A 1 56.44 -26.99 50.61
CA MET A 1 55.64 -27.36 49.39
C MET A 1 54.35 -26.60 49.45
N THR A 2 54.25 -25.47 48.78
CA THR A 2 53.10 -24.53 48.80
C THR A 2 52.47 -24.45 47.36
N SER A 3 51.30 -25.09 47.24
CA SER A 3 50.54 -25.09 46.00
C SER A 3 49.82 -23.74 45.81
N ARG A 4 50.15 -23.00 44.73
CA ARG A 4 49.42 -21.80 44.29
C ARG A 4 48.32 -22.24 43.35
N ARG A 5 47.06 -22.11 43.79
CA ARG A 5 45.87 -22.26 42.92
C ARG A 5 45.63 -20.90 42.20
N HIS A 6 45.82 -20.89 40.90
CA HIS A 6 45.43 -19.76 40.04
C HIS A 6 43.93 -19.77 39.81
N LEU A 7 43.21 -18.79 40.33
CA LEU A 7 41.82 -18.49 40.04
C LEU A 7 41.76 -17.69 38.74
N LEU A 8 41.37 -18.34 37.64
CA LEU A 8 41.00 -17.69 36.39
C LEU A 8 39.60 -17.09 36.56
N ARG A 9 39.53 -15.76 36.69
CA ARG A 9 38.28 -15.01 36.60
C ARG A 9 37.92 -14.86 35.12
N ALA A 10 36.90 -15.60 34.65
CA ALA A 10 36.28 -15.41 33.32
C ALA A 10 35.47 -14.11 33.34
N ALA A 11 35.95 -13.08 32.67
CA ALA A 11 35.19 -11.86 32.42
C ALA A 11 34.13 -12.18 31.35
N ARG A 12 32.86 -12.22 31.73
CA ARG A 12 31.72 -12.26 30.77
C ARG A 12 31.57 -10.87 30.14
N VAL A 13 31.99 -10.76 28.89
CA VAL A 13 31.68 -9.60 28.07
C VAL A 13 30.19 -9.69 27.69
N LEU A 14 29.36 -8.88 28.31
CA LEU A 14 27.98 -8.65 27.88
C LEU A 14 28.03 -7.85 26.58
N ALA A 15 27.85 -8.53 25.44
CA ALA A 15 27.62 -7.86 24.18
C ALA A 15 26.24 -7.18 24.25
N ALA A 16 26.23 -5.88 24.40
CA ALA A 16 25.03 -5.05 24.24
C ALA A 16 24.62 -5.12 22.74
N THR A 17 23.66 -5.94 22.40
CA THR A 17 23.01 -5.91 21.10
C THR A 17 22.24 -4.60 21.00
N CYS A 18 22.78 -3.60 20.29
CA CYS A 18 22.02 -2.45 19.84
C CYS A 18 20.89 -2.93 18.93
N ILE A 19 19.69 -3.04 19.47
CA ILE A 19 18.48 -3.24 18.67
C ILE A 19 18.22 -1.90 17.99
N LEU A 20 18.65 -1.79 16.72
CA LEU A 20 18.25 -0.66 15.89
C LEU A 20 16.71 -0.71 15.75
N PRO A 21 16.01 0.42 15.97
CA PRO A 21 14.57 0.45 15.75
C PRO A 21 14.29 0.04 14.31
N ALA A 22 13.29 -0.85 14.11
CA ALA A 22 12.85 -1.18 12.77
C ALA A 22 12.44 0.11 12.05
N PRO A 23 12.79 0.27 10.75
CA PRO A 23 12.43 1.48 10.01
C PRO A 23 10.92 1.68 10.08
N ALA A 24 10.49 2.92 10.30
CA ALA A 24 9.09 3.28 10.34
C ALA A 24 8.40 2.83 9.04
N ARG A 25 7.23 2.21 9.14
CA ARG A 25 6.46 1.77 7.97
C ARG A 25 5.50 2.83 7.47
N ALA A 26 5.17 3.78 8.34
CA ALA A 26 4.20 4.83 8.09
C ALA A 26 4.56 6.08 8.90
N TRP A 27 3.98 7.20 8.51
CA TRP A 27 4.02 8.46 9.24
C TRP A 27 2.59 8.93 9.50
N GLU A 28 2.39 9.71 10.56
CA GLU A 28 1.14 10.40 10.86
C GLU A 28 1.46 11.75 11.51
N ALA A 29 0.75 12.80 11.09
CA ALA A 29 0.85 14.14 11.66
C ALA A 29 -0.54 14.77 11.76
N CYS A 30 -0.84 15.36 12.91
CA CYS A 30 -2.13 16.00 13.16
C CYS A 30 -1.93 17.48 13.49
N ALA A 31 -2.78 18.35 12.92
CA ALA A 31 -2.82 19.77 13.21
C ALA A 31 -4.24 20.32 13.06
N PRO A 32 -4.62 21.40 13.75
CA PRO A 32 -5.88 22.08 13.50
C PRO A 32 -5.94 22.57 12.05
N ARG A 33 -7.02 22.27 11.33
CA ARG A 33 -7.31 22.78 9.98
C ARG A 33 -8.70 23.36 9.93
N PHE A 34 -8.86 24.42 9.14
CA PHE A 34 -10.17 24.96 8.84
C PHE A 34 -10.88 24.08 7.81
N VAL A 35 -12.01 23.52 8.19
CA VAL A 35 -12.87 22.72 7.30
C VAL A 35 -14.14 23.54 7.04
N PRO A 36 -14.49 23.85 5.77
CA PRO A 36 -15.69 24.60 5.44
C PRO A 36 -16.93 23.99 6.07
N GLY A 37 -17.75 24.82 6.71
CA GLY A 37 -18.96 24.39 7.44
C GLY A 37 -18.74 23.77 8.82
N ARG A 38 -17.47 23.55 9.25
CA ARG A 38 -17.11 22.97 10.56
C ARG A 38 -16.18 23.85 11.40
N GLY A 39 -15.50 24.82 10.79
CA GLY A 39 -14.49 25.66 11.46
C GLY A 39 -13.16 24.92 11.67
N PRO A 40 -12.36 25.32 12.68
CA PRO A 40 -11.10 24.65 13.02
C PRO A 40 -11.37 23.28 13.68
N VAL A 41 -10.90 22.21 13.05
CA VAL A 41 -11.01 20.83 13.55
C VAL A 41 -9.65 20.16 13.58
N PRO A 42 -9.38 19.19 14.47
CA PRO A 42 -8.19 18.36 14.40
C PRO A 42 -8.24 17.51 13.13
N ALA A 43 -7.38 17.82 12.17
CA ALA A 43 -7.22 17.00 10.98
C ALA A 43 -5.85 16.34 10.98
N CYS A 44 -5.79 15.10 10.54
CA CYS A 44 -4.57 14.32 10.49
C CYS A 44 -4.26 13.93 9.05
N ASP A 45 -2.97 13.87 8.74
CA ASP A 45 -2.42 13.24 7.55
C ASP A 45 -1.74 11.95 7.97
N VAL A 46 -1.97 10.88 7.24
CA VAL A 46 -1.34 9.57 7.45
C VAL A 46 -0.88 9.00 6.12
N GLY A 47 0.27 8.33 6.11
CA GLY A 47 0.77 7.74 4.87
C GLY A 47 1.90 6.75 5.09
N ILE A 48 2.24 6.03 4.03
CA ILE A 48 3.37 5.11 3.97
C ILE A 48 4.65 5.93 4.03
N ASP A 49 5.69 5.38 4.70
CA ASP A 49 7.00 6.01 4.78
C ASP A 49 7.56 6.34 3.39
N LEU A 50 8.04 7.58 3.21
CA LEU A 50 8.46 8.10 1.91
C LEU A 50 9.70 7.38 1.36
N ASN A 51 10.61 6.91 2.21
CA ASN A 51 11.78 6.16 1.74
C ASN A 51 11.37 4.78 1.23
N ARG A 52 10.36 4.16 1.85
CA ARG A 52 9.79 2.90 1.35
C ARG A 52 9.08 3.11 0.03
N LEU A 53 8.32 4.19 -0.13
CA LEU A 53 7.69 4.52 -1.40
C LEU A 53 8.74 4.72 -2.48
N ALA A 54 9.73 5.58 -2.25
CA ALA A 54 10.79 5.85 -3.22
C ALA A 54 11.59 4.59 -3.63
N ALA A 55 11.73 3.61 -2.72
CA ALA A 55 12.41 2.36 -3.02
C ALA A 55 11.57 1.36 -3.84
N ALA A 56 10.24 1.52 -3.86
CA ALA A 56 9.29 0.65 -4.55
C ALA A 56 8.66 1.32 -5.77
N GLU A 57 8.97 2.58 -6.04
CA GLU A 57 8.45 3.32 -7.18
C GLU A 57 8.95 2.72 -8.50
N ASP A 58 8.03 2.11 -9.24
CA ASP A 58 8.28 1.59 -10.58
C ASP A 58 7.16 2.04 -11.52
N PRO A 59 7.46 2.93 -12.49
CA PRO A 59 6.46 3.40 -13.44
C PRO A 59 6.02 2.26 -14.37
N GLN A 60 4.84 2.40 -14.97
CA GLN A 60 4.36 1.42 -15.94
C GLN A 60 5.24 1.35 -17.19
N TYR A 61 5.53 0.14 -17.66
CA TYR A 61 6.43 -0.08 -18.82
C TYR A 61 5.71 -0.03 -20.18
N ALA A 62 4.38 -0.12 -20.18
CA ALA A 62 3.57 -0.02 -21.38
C ALA A 62 2.30 0.81 -21.13
N SER A 63 1.67 1.31 -22.19
CA SER A 63 0.64 2.35 -22.10
C SER A 63 -0.63 1.90 -21.36
N GLN A 64 -0.92 0.59 -21.36
CA GLN A 64 -2.11 0.00 -20.71
C GLN A 64 -1.79 -0.76 -19.41
N TRP A 65 -0.56 -0.63 -18.86
CA TRP A 65 -0.11 -1.46 -17.73
C TRP A 65 -0.25 -0.80 -16.35
N CYS A 66 -1.00 0.28 -16.22
CA CYS A 66 -1.21 0.91 -14.92
C CYS A 66 -1.65 -0.08 -13.82
N TRP A 67 -2.52 -1.04 -14.15
CA TRP A 67 -2.97 -2.09 -13.24
C TRP A 67 -1.85 -3.07 -12.84
N ALA A 68 -1.01 -3.47 -13.79
CA ALA A 68 0.11 -4.38 -13.53
C ALA A 68 1.20 -3.69 -12.72
N ALA A 69 1.53 -2.44 -13.06
CA ALA A 69 2.47 -1.61 -12.31
C ALA A 69 1.99 -1.37 -10.87
N SER A 70 0.72 -1.04 -10.67
CA SER A 70 0.17 -0.83 -9.33
C SER A 70 0.20 -2.11 -8.47
N VAL A 71 -0.09 -3.29 -9.06
CA VAL A 71 0.03 -4.58 -8.36
C VAL A 71 1.50 -4.89 -8.03
N SER A 72 2.44 -4.67 -8.97
CA SER A 72 3.88 -4.82 -8.77
C SER A 72 4.37 -3.96 -7.61
N ASN A 73 4.09 -2.65 -7.65
CA ASN A 73 4.48 -1.70 -6.61
C ASN A 73 3.93 -2.07 -5.22
N ILE A 74 2.69 -2.58 -5.15
CA ILE A 74 2.12 -3.08 -3.89
C ILE A 74 2.95 -4.25 -3.35
N PHE A 75 3.31 -5.22 -4.19
CA PHE A 75 4.10 -6.37 -3.76
C PHE A 75 5.53 -5.97 -3.36
N ASP A 76 6.13 -5.01 -4.05
CA ASP A 76 7.43 -4.44 -3.68
C ASP A 76 7.39 -3.73 -2.33
N LEU A 77 6.33 -2.98 -2.04
CA LEU A 77 6.10 -2.38 -0.71
C LEU A 77 5.93 -3.44 0.40
N HIS A 78 5.55 -4.66 0.05
CA HIS A 78 5.57 -5.82 0.95
C HIS A 78 6.89 -6.62 0.90
N GLY A 79 7.87 -6.20 0.09
CA GLY A 79 9.20 -6.80 -0.02
C GLY A 79 9.29 -7.97 -1.00
N PHE A 80 8.34 -8.10 -1.93
CA PHE A 80 8.31 -9.15 -2.95
C PHE A 80 8.42 -8.55 -4.36
N ASP A 81 9.53 -8.81 -5.02
CA ASP A 81 9.88 -8.34 -6.36
C ASP A 81 9.13 -9.17 -7.42
N LEU A 82 7.95 -8.72 -7.84
CA LEU A 82 7.14 -9.36 -8.88
C LEU A 82 7.04 -8.45 -10.12
N PRO A 83 7.76 -8.75 -11.22
CA PRO A 83 7.80 -7.91 -12.41
C PRO A 83 6.42 -7.72 -13.06
N GLN A 84 6.17 -6.54 -13.63
CA GLN A 84 4.93 -6.20 -14.34
C GLN A 84 4.62 -7.21 -15.47
N GLU A 85 5.66 -7.65 -16.22
CA GLU A 85 5.52 -8.65 -17.28
C GLU A 85 5.02 -10.00 -16.77
N ALA A 86 5.43 -10.41 -15.56
CA ALA A 86 4.95 -11.65 -14.96
C ALA A 86 3.46 -11.55 -14.61
N ILE A 87 3.01 -10.39 -14.14
CA ILE A 87 1.62 -10.09 -13.86
C ILE A 87 0.80 -10.14 -15.17
N VAL A 88 1.26 -9.44 -16.22
CA VAL A 88 0.58 -9.41 -17.53
C VAL A 88 0.50 -10.82 -18.13
N ARG A 89 1.61 -11.57 -18.15
CA ARG A 89 1.62 -12.96 -18.63
C ARG A 89 0.68 -13.87 -17.85
N SER A 90 0.49 -13.63 -16.56
CA SER A 90 -0.43 -14.44 -15.76
C SER A 90 -1.91 -14.27 -16.16
N VAL A 91 -2.24 -13.16 -16.84
CA VAL A 91 -3.60 -12.85 -17.31
C VAL A 91 -3.81 -13.22 -18.78
N TYR A 92 -2.78 -12.99 -19.61
CA TYR A 92 -2.90 -13.09 -21.07
C TYR A 92 -2.12 -14.26 -21.68
N GLY A 93 -1.31 -14.97 -20.89
CA GLY A 93 -0.41 -16.03 -21.37
C GLY A 93 0.85 -15.52 -22.05
N THR A 94 0.89 -14.24 -22.46
CA THR A 94 2.00 -13.57 -23.11
C THR A 94 2.09 -12.11 -22.68
N THR A 95 3.20 -11.44 -23.01
CA THR A 95 3.36 -10.01 -22.73
C THR A 95 2.71 -9.20 -23.85
N VAL A 96 1.62 -8.50 -23.52
CA VAL A 96 0.83 -7.66 -24.44
C VAL A 96 0.49 -6.34 -23.78
N ASP A 97 0.38 -5.26 -24.54
CA ASP A 97 -0.02 -3.94 -24.03
C ASP A 97 -1.56 -3.82 -24.05
N LEU A 98 -2.21 -4.41 -23.05
CA LEU A 98 -3.65 -4.41 -22.87
C LEU A 98 -4.04 -4.00 -21.45
N PRO A 99 -5.19 -3.32 -21.25
CA PRO A 99 -5.74 -3.00 -19.93
C PRO A 99 -6.12 -4.27 -19.18
N ALA A 100 -6.32 -4.19 -17.86
CA ALA A 100 -6.99 -5.28 -17.13
C ALA A 100 -8.37 -5.54 -17.75
N ARG A 101 -8.77 -6.81 -17.86
CA ARG A 101 -10.06 -7.17 -18.46
C ARG A 101 -11.24 -6.59 -17.68
N ASP A 102 -11.14 -6.60 -16.35
CA ASP A 102 -12.16 -6.17 -15.41
C ASP A 102 -11.59 -6.06 -13.98
N THR A 103 -12.37 -5.56 -13.04
CA THR A 103 -12.01 -5.49 -11.62
C THR A 103 -11.87 -6.88 -10.98
N ALA A 104 -12.60 -7.88 -11.48
CA ALA A 104 -12.46 -9.27 -11.03
C ALA A 104 -11.08 -9.85 -11.37
N THR A 105 -10.49 -9.46 -12.50
CA THR A 105 -9.11 -9.81 -12.88
C THR A 105 -8.14 -9.24 -11.85
N ILE A 106 -8.25 -7.95 -11.49
CA ILE A 106 -7.43 -7.32 -10.47
C ILE A 106 -7.60 -8.01 -9.12
N SER A 107 -8.83 -8.32 -8.73
CA SER A 107 -9.12 -9.05 -7.48
C SER A 107 -8.47 -10.43 -7.44
N ARG A 108 -8.45 -11.17 -8.56
CA ARG A 108 -7.75 -12.48 -8.66
C ARG A 108 -6.25 -12.34 -8.51
N LEU A 109 -5.63 -11.29 -9.07
CA LEU A 109 -4.19 -11.02 -8.92
C LEU A 109 -3.83 -10.72 -7.47
N LEU A 110 -4.67 -9.99 -6.75
CA LEU A 110 -4.51 -9.68 -5.34
C LEU A 110 -4.96 -10.80 -4.39
N SER A 111 -5.46 -11.93 -4.90
CA SER A 111 -6.00 -13.04 -4.09
C SER A 111 -5.45 -14.40 -4.51
N ARG A 112 -4.14 -14.52 -4.72
CA ARG A 112 -3.50 -15.75 -5.17
C ARG A 112 -2.10 -15.94 -4.57
N ASP A 113 -1.54 -17.11 -4.80
CA ASP A 113 -0.15 -17.43 -4.49
C ASP A 113 0.75 -17.01 -5.67
N TRP A 114 1.93 -16.48 -5.34
CA TRP A 114 2.92 -16.00 -6.29
C TRP A 114 4.30 -16.56 -5.98
N VAL A 115 5.17 -16.54 -6.99
CA VAL A 115 6.61 -16.70 -6.84
C VAL A 115 7.27 -15.45 -7.41
N ASP A 116 8.06 -14.75 -6.61
CA ASP A 116 8.74 -13.52 -7.03
C ASP A 116 9.99 -13.80 -7.89
N ALA A 117 10.62 -12.74 -8.41
CA ALA A 117 11.82 -12.85 -9.26
C ALA A 117 13.01 -13.52 -8.54
N ARG A 118 13.00 -13.57 -7.20
CA ARG A 118 14.03 -14.22 -6.37
C ARG A 118 13.64 -15.65 -5.96
N GLY A 119 12.59 -16.22 -6.54
CA GLY A 119 12.09 -17.55 -6.23
C GLY A 119 11.37 -17.68 -4.88
N ARG A 120 11.05 -16.57 -4.20
CA ARG A 120 10.37 -16.58 -2.91
C ARG A 120 8.86 -16.73 -3.13
N ARG A 121 8.27 -17.70 -2.42
CA ARG A 121 6.82 -17.88 -2.45
C ARG A 121 6.13 -16.89 -1.52
N PHE A 122 5.03 -16.32 -1.96
CA PHE A 122 4.16 -15.50 -1.12
C PHE A 122 2.69 -15.66 -1.50
N ARG A 123 1.84 -15.33 -0.55
CA ARG A 123 0.38 -15.38 -0.69
C ARG A 123 -0.19 -13.99 -0.51
N SER A 124 -1.05 -13.59 -1.43
CA SER A 124 -1.84 -12.37 -1.31
C SER A 124 -3.32 -12.72 -1.12
N ARG A 125 -4.03 -11.95 -0.30
CA ARG A 125 -5.47 -12.02 -0.05
C ARG A 125 -6.04 -10.63 0.10
N ILE A 126 -7.29 -10.42 -0.34
CA ILE A 126 -7.99 -9.15 -0.14
C ILE A 126 -8.70 -9.19 1.21
N GLU A 127 -8.31 -8.27 2.12
CA GLU A 127 -8.88 -8.09 3.46
C GLU A 127 -10.02 -7.07 3.48
N GLY A 128 -10.03 -6.12 2.54
CA GLY A 128 -11.06 -5.12 2.38
C GLY A 128 -11.24 -4.77 0.92
N LEU A 129 -12.50 -4.60 0.49
CA LEU A 129 -12.82 -4.36 -0.92
C LEU A 129 -14.00 -3.39 -1.04
N TYR A 130 -13.81 -2.37 -1.86
CA TYR A 130 -14.86 -1.61 -2.52
C TYR A 130 -14.77 -1.86 -4.03
N ASP A 131 -15.85 -2.30 -4.64
CA ASP A 131 -15.97 -2.51 -6.09
C ASP A 131 -17.38 -2.07 -6.52
N ALA A 132 -17.46 -0.90 -7.15
CA ALA A 132 -18.73 -0.32 -7.62
C ALA A 132 -19.41 -1.20 -8.67
N THR A 133 -18.62 -1.88 -9.51
CA THR A 133 -19.15 -2.75 -10.57
C THR A 133 -19.79 -4.02 -10.01
N ALA A 134 -19.20 -4.58 -8.97
CA ALA A 134 -19.69 -5.78 -8.30
C ALA A 134 -20.66 -5.49 -7.14
N GLY A 135 -20.91 -4.21 -6.81
CA GLY A 135 -21.76 -3.82 -5.67
C GLY A 135 -21.17 -4.19 -4.31
N ILE A 136 -19.84 -4.26 -4.19
CA ILE A 136 -19.15 -4.64 -2.95
C ILE A 136 -18.69 -3.39 -2.20
N ALA A 137 -19.07 -3.26 -0.92
CA ALA A 137 -18.64 -2.18 -0.03
C ALA A 137 -18.21 -2.74 1.35
N ARG A 138 -17.05 -3.42 1.39
CA ARG A 138 -16.47 -4.04 2.59
C ARG A 138 -15.19 -3.35 3.04
N LEU A 139 -15.01 -2.09 2.71
CA LEU A 139 -13.88 -1.27 3.08
C LEU A 139 -14.39 0.12 3.43
N ASP A 140 -14.32 0.48 4.70
CA ASP A 140 -14.73 1.78 5.23
C ASP A 140 -13.51 2.70 5.48
N ASN A 141 -13.78 3.97 5.78
CA ASN A 141 -12.75 4.96 6.05
C ASN A 141 -11.89 4.60 7.27
N ALA A 142 -12.45 3.94 8.29
CA ALA A 142 -11.69 3.54 9.47
C ALA A 142 -10.63 2.50 9.11
N ARG A 143 -10.97 1.53 8.27
CA ARG A 143 -10.04 0.51 7.77
C ARG A 143 -9.00 1.11 6.84
N ILE A 144 -9.36 2.08 5.99
CA ILE A 144 -8.40 2.80 5.12
C ILE A 144 -7.35 3.50 5.99
N VAL A 145 -7.77 4.30 6.96
CA VAL A 145 -6.86 5.02 7.88
C VAL A 145 -6.00 4.04 8.68
N ALA A 146 -6.59 2.97 9.24
CA ALA A 146 -5.85 1.96 9.99
C ALA A 146 -4.79 1.24 9.15
N ALA A 147 -5.11 0.92 7.90
CA ALA A 147 -4.16 0.29 6.97
C ALA A 147 -2.99 1.22 6.64
N LEU A 148 -3.25 2.50 6.35
CA LEU A 148 -2.20 3.48 6.10
C LEU A 148 -1.31 3.72 7.32
N ARG A 149 -1.88 3.75 8.54
CA ARG A 149 -1.11 3.76 9.81
C ARG A 149 -0.20 2.55 9.98
N ALA A 150 -0.63 1.40 9.49
CA ALA A 150 0.19 0.19 9.47
C ALA A 150 1.20 0.14 8.31
N GLY A 151 1.25 1.17 7.46
CA GLY A 151 2.10 1.24 6.27
C GLY A 151 1.71 0.24 5.18
N LEU A 152 0.41 -0.09 5.08
CA LEU A 152 -0.13 -1.02 4.10
C LEU A 152 -0.69 -0.25 2.89
N PRO A 153 -0.16 -0.51 1.68
CA PRO A 153 -0.66 0.09 0.44
C PRO A 153 -1.99 -0.54 0.04
N MET A 154 -2.80 0.23 -0.71
CA MET A 154 -4.04 -0.27 -1.30
C MET A 154 -4.03 -0.03 -2.80
N LEU A 155 -4.65 -0.93 -3.58
CA LEU A 155 -4.87 -0.69 -4.99
C LEU A 155 -6.15 0.14 -5.16
N VAL A 156 -6.06 1.23 -5.90
CA VAL A 156 -7.19 2.10 -6.22
C VAL A 156 -7.36 2.21 -7.73
N CYS A 157 -8.61 2.15 -8.22
CA CYS A 157 -8.90 2.46 -9.62
C CYS A 157 -9.99 3.54 -9.70
N ASN A 158 -9.79 4.45 -10.64
CA ASN A 158 -10.86 5.22 -11.21
C ASN A 158 -11.38 4.53 -12.49
N ARG A 159 -12.21 5.20 -13.29
CA ARG A 159 -12.85 4.60 -14.48
C ARG A 159 -11.85 4.10 -15.54
N SER A 160 -10.64 4.61 -15.59
CA SER A 160 -9.68 4.35 -16.66
C SER A 160 -8.25 4.11 -16.20
N HIS A 161 -7.96 4.23 -14.90
CA HIS A 161 -6.59 4.22 -14.41
C HIS A 161 -6.49 3.51 -13.04
N ALA A 162 -5.43 2.76 -12.85
CA ALA A 162 -5.09 2.11 -11.59
C ALA A 162 -3.85 2.77 -10.97
N MET A 163 -3.88 2.96 -9.65
CA MET A 163 -2.83 3.61 -8.86
C MET A 163 -2.68 2.88 -7.51
N VAL A 164 -1.67 3.24 -6.75
CA VAL A 164 -1.50 2.79 -5.36
C VAL A 164 -1.91 3.91 -4.41
N LEU A 165 -2.88 3.67 -3.53
CA LEU A 165 -3.24 4.57 -2.44
C LEU A 165 -2.15 4.47 -1.36
N THR A 166 -1.53 5.61 -1.05
CA THR A 166 -0.35 5.71 -0.17
C THR A 166 -0.53 6.63 1.02
N ALA A 167 -1.50 7.54 0.97
CA ALA A 167 -1.76 8.50 2.04
C ALA A 167 -3.23 8.94 2.09
N ALA A 168 -3.64 9.49 3.24
CA ALA A 168 -4.94 10.11 3.41
C ALA A 168 -4.85 11.30 4.39
N SER A 169 -5.65 12.35 4.11
CA SER A 169 -5.99 13.40 5.08
C SER A 169 -7.38 13.11 5.63
N TYR A 170 -7.57 13.20 6.94
CA TYR A 170 -8.86 12.86 7.55
C TYR A 170 -9.12 13.67 8.82
N VAL A 171 -10.39 13.70 9.24
CA VAL A 171 -10.85 14.21 10.54
C VAL A 171 -11.41 13.05 11.34
N ALA A 172 -10.97 12.94 12.60
CA ALA A 172 -11.44 11.91 13.54
C ALA A 172 -12.48 12.52 14.50
N ASP A 173 -13.64 12.88 13.98
CA ASP A 173 -14.73 13.54 14.72
C ASP A 173 -15.92 12.62 15.01
N GLY A 174 -15.75 11.31 14.83
CA GLY A 174 -16.77 10.29 15.06
C GLY A 174 -16.17 8.89 15.07
N PRO A 175 -17.00 7.84 15.16
CA PRO A 175 -16.56 6.45 15.18
C PRO A 175 -15.91 6.02 13.85
N VAL A 176 -16.27 6.69 12.75
CA VAL A 176 -15.65 6.49 11.43
C VAL A 176 -15.06 7.82 10.98
N PRO A 177 -13.75 7.89 10.68
CA PRO A 177 -13.13 9.13 10.26
C PRO A 177 -13.70 9.64 8.93
N THR A 178 -13.78 10.95 8.79
CA THR A 178 -14.11 11.59 7.51
C THR A 178 -12.85 11.82 6.72
N ILE A 179 -12.68 11.13 5.61
CA ILE A 179 -11.56 11.37 4.68
C ILE A 179 -11.81 12.69 3.95
N LEU A 180 -10.82 13.56 4.00
CA LEU A 180 -10.82 14.87 3.33
C LEU A 180 -10.09 14.81 1.99
N ASN A 181 -9.03 14.00 1.92
CA ASN A 181 -8.20 13.85 0.73
C ASN A 181 -7.48 12.50 0.73
N LEU A 182 -7.03 12.06 -0.45
CA LEU A 182 -6.22 10.85 -0.64
C LEU A 182 -4.93 11.20 -1.40
N GLY A 183 -3.86 10.46 -1.12
CA GLY A 183 -2.59 10.55 -1.82
C GLY A 183 -2.29 9.23 -2.54
N PHE A 184 -1.78 9.35 -3.77
CA PHE A 184 -1.55 8.21 -4.65
C PHE A 184 -0.09 8.15 -5.10
N PHE A 185 0.40 6.95 -5.36
CA PHE A 185 1.46 6.74 -6.33
C PHE A 185 0.81 6.38 -7.67
N ASP A 186 0.99 7.26 -8.65
CA ASP A 186 0.49 7.11 -10.01
C ASP A 186 1.61 6.52 -10.87
N PRO A 187 1.46 5.29 -11.40
CA PRO A 187 2.50 4.62 -12.16
C PRO A 187 2.72 5.21 -13.57
N TRP A 188 1.90 6.17 -13.99
CA TRP A 188 2.11 6.82 -15.27
C TRP A 188 3.47 7.55 -15.28
N PRO A 189 4.33 7.34 -16.31
CA PRO A 189 5.66 7.94 -16.35
C PRO A 189 5.65 9.46 -16.09
N GLY A 190 6.42 9.90 -15.10
CA GLY A 190 6.53 11.29 -14.69
C GLY A 190 5.44 11.80 -13.73
N ARG A 191 4.47 10.96 -13.32
CA ARG A 191 3.44 11.36 -12.35
C ARG A 191 3.86 11.11 -10.90
N GLY A 192 4.30 9.92 -10.55
CA GLY A 192 4.78 9.56 -9.23
C GLY A 192 3.79 9.85 -8.09
N LEU A 193 4.28 10.34 -6.95
CA LEU A 193 3.44 10.70 -5.80
C LEU A 193 2.62 11.96 -6.09
N ARG A 194 1.29 11.87 -5.94
CA ARG A 194 0.37 12.97 -6.17
C ARG A 194 -0.89 12.92 -5.31
N GLY A 195 -1.55 14.06 -5.16
CA GLY A 195 -2.96 14.13 -4.74
C GLY A 195 -3.91 13.86 -5.92
N PRO A 196 -5.23 13.96 -5.71
CA PRO A 196 -6.22 13.87 -6.78
C PRO A 196 -6.09 15.10 -7.70
N ASP A 197 -6.20 14.90 -9.01
CA ASP A 197 -6.26 15.98 -9.99
C ASP A 197 -7.61 16.70 -9.90
N ARG A 198 -8.66 15.99 -9.52
CA ARG A 198 -10.02 16.48 -9.32
C ARG A 198 -10.61 15.87 -8.06
N SER A 199 -11.44 16.62 -7.36
CA SER A 199 -12.13 16.11 -6.15
C SER A 199 -12.99 14.86 -6.43
N THR A 200 -13.45 14.68 -7.67
CA THR A 200 -14.24 13.52 -8.10
C THR A 200 -13.45 12.21 -8.09
N GLU A 201 -12.10 12.25 -8.18
CA GLU A 201 -11.26 11.04 -8.13
C GLU A 201 -11.37 10.27 -6.81
N ILE A 202 -11.67 10.96 -5.71
CA ILE A 202 -11.79 10.36 -4.37
C ILE A 202 -13.23 10.11 -3.94
N VAL A 203 -14.20 10.45 -4.80
CA VAL A 203 -15.62 10.21 -4.55
C VAL A 203 -16.03 8.91 -5.22
N ALA A 204 -16.76 8.08 -4.48
CA ALA A 204 -17.28 6.81 -4.96
C ALA A 204 -18.19 6.98 -6.18
N ALA A 205 -18.11 6.05 -7.13
CA ALA A 205 -18.82 6.14 -8.42
C ALA A 205 -20.34 6.22 -8.26
N GLU A 206 -20.93 5.52 -7.30
CA GLU A 206 -22.37 5.58 -6.97
C GLU A 206 -22.81 6.93 -6.39
N ARG A 207 -21.85 7.77 -5.98
CA ARG A 207 -22.08 9.14 -5.53
C ARG A 207 -21.72 10.19 -6.59
N GLY A 208 -21.58 9.77 -7.85
CA GLY A 208 -21.24 10.63 -8.98
C GLY A 208 -19.73 10.91 -9.14
N GLY A 209 -18.88 10.19 -8.43
CA GLY A 209 -17.42 10.30 -8.51
C GLY A 209 -16.79 9.38 -9.56
N GLU A 210 -15.48 9.25 -9.47
CA GLU A 210 -14.67 8.45 -10.40
C GLU A 210 -14.07 7.20 -9.73
N LEU A 211 -14.06 7.12 -8.39
CA LEU A 211 -13.55 5.95 -7.67
C LEU A 211 -14.44 4.74 -7.93
N THR A 212 -13.92 3.74 -8.61
CA THR A 212 -14.67 2.53 -8.98
C THR A 212 -14.22 1.29 -8.21
N TYR A 213 -12.97 1.29 -7.71
CA TYR A 213 -12.39 0.14 -7.04
C TYR A 213 -11.36 0.56 -6.00
N LEU A 214 -11.38 -0.10 -4.84
CA LEU A 214 -10.36 0.06 -3.81
C LEU A 214 -10.19 -1.28 -3.08
N ALA A 215 -8.97 -1.84 -3.10
CA ALA A 215 -8.66 -3.10 -2.45
C ALA A 215 -7.51 -2.95 -1.46
N LEU A 216 -7.68 -3.48 -0.26
CA LEU A 216 -6.65 -3.65 0.75
C LEU A 216 -6.15 -5.09 0.71
N PRO A 217 -4.98 -5.37 0.12
CA PRO A 217 -4.38 -6.70 0.16
C PRO A 217 -3.59 -6.91 1.45
N SER A 218 -3.61 -8.14 1.96
CA SER A 218 -2.59 -8.67 2.87
C SER A 218 -1.64 -9.55 2.08
N VAL A 219 -0.34 -9.41 2.34
CA VAL A 219 0.70 -10.16 1.62
C VAL A 219 1.61 -10.83 2.65
N MET A 220 1.73 -12.14 2.58
CA MET A 220 2.49 -12.95 3.54
C MET A 220 3.41 -13.92 2.82
N ARG A 221 4.60 -14.15 3.38
CA ARG A 221 5.49 -15.19 2.90
C ARG A 221 4.81 -16.56 3.05
N ALA A 222 4.80 -17.34 1.98
CA ALA A 222 4.37 -18.75 2.02
C ALA A 222 5.60 -19.63 2.33
N HIS A 223 5.42 -20.56 3.23
CA HIS A 223 6.44 -21.55 3.61
C HIS A 223 6.45 -22.73 2.66
#